data_547d42f3750c555ccf91645e6185d7f2
#
_entry.id   547d42f3750c555ccf91645e6185d7f2
#
_cell.length_a   1.000
_cell.length_b   1.000
_cell.length_c   1.000
_cell.angle_alpha   90.00
_cell.angle_beta   90.00
_cell.angle_gamma   90.00
#
_symmetry.space_group_name_H-M   'P 1'
#
loop_
_entity.id
_entity.type
_entity.pdbx_description
1 polymer ?
#
loop_
_entity_poly.entity_id
_entity_poly.type
_entity_poly.pdbx_seq_one_letter_code
_entity_poly.pdbx_strand_id
1 'polypeptide(L)'
;MANGKFYQTDFVSRGGKVSSSEHGAWMWNKLFDQDFDQTLTDANLKPCEGNKAVLIATSSGWTNYRHQADILAYYQELKKNGFTDDDLILIMADDLAYDSKNPYPGQIIRNNKSLENLYSDVKIDYKLDQISPLDLKNILLGKSNEKLSVVLDSDDSDNVLLLWSGHGAPGTLLWDENQKTITGDFMSDLFNEMYAAGKYRKLFGIIEACYAGSVAAKCKGVPNLLLMTAANDKETSKAELYAPLWNTYLSNSFTMAMLETLQGENYYDLSIRDLYSDTFSKTMGSHVTLYNMESFGNVFFNYVFEYFCKF
;
A
#
# COMPACT_ATOMS: atom_id res chain seq x y z
N MET A 1 -15.26 22.45 -11.99
CA MET A 1 -14.43 23.15 -10.96
C MET A 1 -15.10 22.92 -9.61
N ALA A 2 -14.74 21.84 -8.92
CA ALA A 2 -15.16 21.63 -7.55
C ALA A 2 -14.22 22.42 -6.63
N ASN A 3 -14.73 23.46 -6.01
CA ASN A 3 -13.96 24.35 -5.16
C ASN A 3 -13.41 23.60 -3.95
N GLY A 4 -12.09 23.67 -3.69
CA GLY A 4 -11.41 23.07 -2.53
C GLY A 4 -12.01 23.40 -1.14
N LYS A 5 -12.92 24.34 -1.05
CA LYS A 5 -13.74 24.63 0.15
C LYS A 5 -14.75 23.53 0.49
N PHE A 6 -15.20 22.73 -0.50
CA PHE A 6 -16.19 21.67 -0.26
C PHE A 6 -15.59 20.51 0.53
N TYR A 7 -14.37 20.12 0.20
CA TYR A 7 -13.67 19.04 0.93
C TYR A 7 -13.26 19.43 2.35
N GLN A 8 -12.92 20.72 2.55
CA GLN A 8 -12.56 21.21 3.87
C GLN A 8 -13.77 21.28 4.83
N THR A 9 -14.97 21.55 4.30
CA THR A 9 -16.21 21.59 5.09
C THR A 9 -16.75 20.18 5.41
N ASP A 10 -16.67 19.23 4.50
CA ASP A 10 -17.07 17.84 4.74
C ASP A 10 -16.18 17.13 5.76
N PHE A 11 -14.90 17.44 5.75
CA PHE A 11 -13.94 16.88 6.71
C PHE A 11 -14.24 17.37 8.15
N VAL A 12 -14.57 18.64 8.29
CA VAL A 12 -14.96 19.23 9.59
C VAL A 12 -16.31 18.71 10.06
N SER A 13 -17.26 18.49 9.14
CA SER A 13 -18.62 18.01 9.49
C SER A 13 -18.67 16.55 9.96
N ARG A 14 -17.69 15.72 9.59
CA ARG A 14 -17.57 14.32 10.04
C ARG A 14 -16.80 14.15 11.35
N GLY A 15 -16.50 15.23 12.07
CA GLY A 15 -15.85 15.22 13.39
C GLY A 15 -14.38 14.83 13.38
N GLY A 16 -13.78 14.73 12.19
CA GLY A 16 -12.35 14.53 12.04
C GLY A 16 -11.61 15.85 12.20
N LYS A 17 -10.78 15.99 13.23
CA LYS A 17 -9.75 17.03 13.20
C LYS A 17 -8.79 16.70 12.05
N VAL A 18 -8.48 17.70 11.22
CA VAL A 18 -7.32 17.63 10.29
C VAL A 18 -6.17 17.04 11.08
N SER A 19 -5.52 16.01 10.55
CA SER A 19 -4.52 15.20 11.23
C SER A 19 -3.82 15.94 12.36
N SER A 20 -3.82 15.37 13.55
CA SER A 20 -3.16 15.93 14.73
C SER A 20 -1.64 16.02 14.59
N SER A 21 -1.04 15.54 13.47
CA SER A 21 0.36 15.67 13.17
C SER A 21 0.66 16.93 12.34
N GLU A 22 1.78 17.56 12.62
CA GLU A 22 2.26 18.73 11.85
C GLU A 22 2.41 18.39 10.36
N HIS A 23 2.88 17.17 10.06
CA HIS A 23 3.00 16.68 8.69
C HIS A 23 1.64 16.56 8.00
N GLY A 24 0.62 16.01 8.68
CA GLY A 24 -0.71 15.89 8.11
C GLY A 24 -1.35 17.24 7.78
N ALA A 25 -1.18 18.23 8.65
CA ALA A 25 -1.67 19.58 8.39
C ALA A 25 -0.93 20.24 7.21
N TRP A 26 0.40 20.08 7.15
CA TRP A 26 1.21 20.56 6.04
C TRP A 26 0.80 19.87 4.72
N MET A 27 0.72 18.55 4.72
CA MET A 27 0.32 17.74 3.56
C MET A 27 -1.06 18.15 3.03
N TRP A 28 -2.04 18.30 3.95
CA TRP A 28 -3.38 18.71 3.58
C TRP A 28 -3.40 20.08 2.90
N ASN A 29 -2.67 21.06 3.47
CA ASN A 29 -2.59 22.39 2.86
C ASN A 29 -1.92 22.33 1.48
N LYS A 30 -0.85 21.56 1.33
CA LYS A 30 -0.13 21.42 0.06
C LYS A 30 -0.95 20.67 -1.00
N LEU A 31 -1.68 19.65 -0.63
CA LEU A 31 -2.50 18.84 -1.54
C LEU A 31 -3.59 19.67 -2.23
N PHE A 32 -4.07 20.72 -1.57
CA PHE A 32 -5.10 21.62 -2.10
C PHE A 32 -4.55 23.00 -2.52
N ASP A 33 -3.24 23.17 -2.53
CA ASP A 33 -2.54 24.34 -3.04
C ASP A 33 -2.21 24.10 -4.52
N GLN A 34 -3.00 24.73 -5.40
CA GLN A 34 -2.84 24.59 -6.86
C GLN A 34 -1.48 25.11 -7.35
N ASP A 35 -0.95 26.14 -6.70
CA ASP A 35 0.36 26.70 -7.07
C ASP A 35 1.50 25.74 -6.70
N PHE A 36 1.38 25.03 -5.57
CA PHE A 36 2.34 24.00 -5.18
C PHE A 36 2.42 22.88 -6.21
N ASP A 37 1.27 22.37 -6.63
CA ASP A 37 1.21 21.23 -7.53
C ASP A 37 1.71 21.58 -8.95
N GLN A 38 1.50 22.81 -9.42
CA GLN A 38 2.03 23.30 -10.69
C GLN A 38 3.57 23.39 -10.73
N THR A 39 4.23 23.47 -9.59
CA THR A 39 5.70 23.51 -9.50
C THR A 39 6.36 22.15 -9.62
N LEU A 40 5.59 21.07 -9.44
CA LEU A 40 6.08 19.69 -9.54
C LEU A 40 6.09 19.26 -11.02
N THR A 41 7.24 18.81 -11.49
CA THR A 41 7.41 18.41 -12.89
C THR A 41 8.03 17.03 -13.02
N ASP A 42 7.60 16.30 -14.05
CA ASP A 42 8.16 15.02 -14.43
C ASP A 42 9.13 15.15 -15.64
N ALA A 43 9.56 16.37 -15.95
CA ALA A 43 10.25 16.70 -17.21
C ALA A 43 11.53 15.88 -17.50
N ASN A 44 12.15 15.29 -16.49
CA ASN A 44 13.39 14.52 -16.63
C ASN A 44 13.19 13.01 -16.49
N LEU A 45 11.95 12.54 -16.36
CA LEU A 45 11.67 11.11 -16.24
C LEU A 45 11.61 10.46 -17.62
N LYS A 46 12.11 9.22 -17.71
CA LYS A 46 11.87 8.37 -18.87
C LYS A 46 10.38 8.11 -19.07
N PRO A 47 9.92 7.79 -20.28
CA PRO A 47 8.60 7.21 -20.49
C PRO A 47 8.41 5.97 -19.60
N CYS A 48 7.18 5.70 -19.16
CA CYS A 48 6.87 4.47 -18.45
C CYS A 48 6.76 3.33 -19.48
N GLU A 49 7.56 2.27 -19.31
CA GLU A 49 7.56 1.11 -20.19
C GLU A 49 6.88 -0.11 -19.58
N GLY A 50 6.73 -0.14 -18.25
CA GLY A 50 6.09 -1.24 -17.58
C GLY A 50 5.70 -0.94 -16.14
N ASN A 51 4.94 -1.88 -15.56
CA ASN A 51 4.53 -1.86 -14.16
C ASN A 51 4.87 -3.18 -13.49
N LYS A 52 5.41 -3.11 -12.28
CA LYS A 52 5.64 -4.26 -11.39
C LYS A 52 5.01 -4.00 -10.04
N ALA A 53 4.59 -5.05 -9.35
CA ALA A 53 4.06 -4.89 -8.00
C ALA A 53 4.64 -5.92 -7.02
N VAL A 54 4.87 -5.47 -5.78
CA VAL A 54 5.28 -6.31 -4.66
C VAL A 54 4.24 -6.21 -3.56
N LEU A 55 3.66 -7.35 -3.19
CA LEU A 55 2.56 -7.47 -2.25
C LEU A 55 3.03 -8.24 -1.01
N ILE A 56 2.86 -7.64 0.16
CA ILE A 56 3.45 -8.15 1.40
C ILE A 56 2.42 -8.14 2.54
N ALA A 57 2.10 -9.33 3.07
CA ALA A 57 1.37 -9.48 4.33
C ALA A 57 2.34 -9.96 5.42
N THR A 58 2.58 -9.14 6.45
CA THR A 58 3.66 -9.38 7.42
C THR A 58 3.19 -9.99 8.74
N SER A 59 2.07 -10.69 8.74
CA SER A 59 1.57 -11.37 9.94
C SER A 59 0.97 -12.72 9.59
N SER A 60 0.94 -13.62 10.58
CA SER A 60 0.38 -14.96 10.53
C SER A 60 -0.77 -15.13 11.53
N GLY A 61 -1.42 -16.28 11.49
CA GLY A 61 -2.44 -16.67 12.43
C GLY A 61 -3.81 -16.07 12.22
N TRP A 62 -4.83 -16.77 12.74
CA TRP A 62 -6.23 -16.49 12.46
C TRP A 62 -6.71 -15.11 12.92
N THR A 63 -6.18 -14.58 14.01
CA THR A 63 -6.53 -13.23 14.52
C THR A 63 -6.04 -12.11 13.62
N ASN A 64 -5.08 -12.40 12.74
CA ASN A 64 -4.48 -11.50 11.75
C ASN A 64 -5.00 -11.73 10.33
N TYR A 65 -6.07 -12.53 10.19
CA TYR A 65 -6.70 -12.91 8.91
C TYR A 65 -6.76 -11.76 7.91
N ARG A 66 -7.19 -10.60 8.37
CA ARG A 66 -7.41 -9.40 7.54
C ARG A 66 -6.19 -8.98 6.73
N HIS A 67 -4.95 -9.14 7.25
CA HIS A 67 -3.76 -8.68 6.54
C HIS A 67 -3.49 -9.50 5.27
N GLN A 68 -3.62 -10.81 5.34
CA GLN A 68 -3.49 -11.66 4.15
C GLN A 68 -4.68 -11.47 3.20
N ALA A 69 -5.91 -11.34 3.74
CA ALA A 69 -7.10 -11.09 2.94
C ALA A 69 -7.04 -9.75 2.19
N ASP A 70 -6.51 -8.69 2.81
CA ASP A 70 -6.31 -7.37 2.18
C ASP A 70 -5.29 -7.46 1.03
N ILE A 71 -4.16 -8.12 1.24
CA ILE A 71 -3.12 -8.28 0.21
C ILE A 71 -3.62 -9.15 -0.96
N LEU A 72 -4.35 -10.22 -0.66
CA LEU A 72 -4.96 -11.05 -1.70
C LEU A 72 -6.03 -10.30 -2.51
N ALA A 73 -6.77 -9.40 -1.88
CA ALA A 73 -7.73 -8.57 -2.61
C ALA A 73 -7.03 -7.63 -3.61
N TYR A 74 -5.91 -7.02 -3.23
CA TYR A 74 -5.08 -6.26 -4.18
C TYR A 74 -4.49 -7.15 -5.27
N TYR A 75 -4.02 -8.35 -4.93
CA TYR A 75 -3.51 -9.32 -5.90
C TYR A 75 -4.57 -9.63 -6.97
N GLN A 76 -5.79 -9.96 -6.56
CA GLN A 76 -6.89 -10.22 -7.50
C GLN A 76 -7.26 -8.98 -8.33
N GLU A 77 -7.22 -7.79 -7.74
CA GLU A 77 -7.48 -6.54 -8.47
C GLU A 77 -6.42 -6.30 -9.55
N LEU A 78 -5.14 -6.48 -9.24
CA LEU A 78 -4.06 -6.35 -10.22
C LEU A 78 -4.15 -7.41 -11.33
N LYS A 79 -4.50 -8.66 -11.00
CA LYS A 79 -4.74 -9.73 -12.00
C LYS A 79 -5.89 -9.36 -12.95
N LYS A 80 -6.98 -8.80 -12.44
CA LYS A 80 -8.11 -8.29 -13.26
C LYS A 80 -7.65 -7.18 -14.21
N ASN A 81 -6.68 -6.38 -13.81
CA ASN A 81 -6.12 -5.26 -14.57
C ASN A 81 -4.92 -5.64 -15.44
N GLY A 82 -4.73 -6.93 -15.72
CA GLY A 82 -3.79 -7.44 -16.71
C GLY A 82 -2.40 -7.81 -16.21
N PHE A 83 -2.11 -7.69 -14.89
CA PHE A 83 -0.85 -8.18 -14.35
C PHE A 83 -0.77 -9.70 -14.45
N THR A 84 0.38 -10.21 -14.82
CA THR A 84 0.72 -11.63 -14.81
C THR A 84 1.50 -11.99 -13.54
N ASP A 85 1.73 -13.28 -13.32
CA ASP A 85 2.54 -13.71 -12.17
C ASP A 85 4.02 -13.30 -12.29
N ASP A 86 4.48 -12.97 -13.48
CA ASP A 86 5.84 -12.43 -13.71
C ASP A 86 5.95 -10.93 -13.40
N ASP A 87 4.82 -10.26 -13.21
CA ASP A 87 4.76 -8.85 -12.83
C ASP A 87 4.56 -8.65 -11.33
N LEU A 88 4.22 -9.72 -10.61
CA LEU A 88 3.84 -9.71 -9.21
C LEU A 88 4.85 -10.51 -8.37
N ILE A 89 5.18 -9.99 -7.18
CA ILE A 89 5.84 -10.77 -6.13
C ILE A 89 4.93 -10.76 -4.92
N LEU A 90 4.50 -11.94 -4.49
CA LEU A 90 3.62 -12.10 -3.33
C LEU A 90 4.34 -12.77 -2.16
N ILE A 91 4.36 -12.07 -1.02
CA ILE A 91 4.96 -12.51 0.24
C ILE A 91 3.88 -12.53 1.31
N MET A 92 3.57 -13.70 1.86
CA MET A 92 2.59 -13.86 2.94
C MET A 92 2.83 -15.15 3.73
N ALA A 93 2.20 -15.28 4.90
CA ALA A 93 2.36 -16.48 5.75
C ALA A 93 1.73 -17.74 5.14
N ASP A 94 0.63 -17.59 4.38
CA ASP A 94 -0.07 -18.71 3.73
C ASP A 94 -0.55 -19.80 4.72
N ASP A 95 -1.16 -19.37 5.80
CA ASP A 95 -1.58 -20.23 6.90
C ASP A 95 -3.09 -20.22 7.20
N LEU A 96 -3.88 -19.50 6.40
CA LEU A 96 -5.30 -19.26 6.69
C LEU A 96 -6.27 -20.13 5.89
N ALA A 97 -5.96 -20.42 4.63
CA ALA A 97 -6.90 -21.08 3.72
C ALA A 97 -7.34 -22.47 4.25
N TYR A 98 -6.43 -23.18 4.92
CA TYR A 98 -6.66 -24.50 5.51
C TYR A 98 -6.59 -24.51 7.04
N ASP A 99 -6.64 -23.33 7.70
CA ASP A 99 -6.75 -23.24 9.16
C ASP A 99 -8.05 -23.93 9.61
N SER A 100 -8.00 -24.66 10.73
CA SER A 100 -9.15 -25.40 11.28
C SER A 100 -10.34 -24.52 11.67
N LYS A 101 -10.12 -23.22 11.86
CA LYS A 101 -11.15 -22.20 12.14
C LYS A 101 -11.81 -21.68 10.88
N ASN A 102 -11.26 -21.98 9.68
CA ASN A 102 -11.81 -21.46 8.44
C ASN A 102 -13.13 -22.17 8.09
N PRO A 103 -14.26 -21.44 8.05
CA PRO A 103 -15.56 -22.02 7.72
C PRO A 103 -15.65 -22.47 6.25
N TYR A 104 -14.73 -22.01 5.38
CA TYR A 104 -14.64 -22.37 3.96
C TYR A 104 -13.22 -22.85 3.63
N PRO A 105 -12.86 -24.11 3.95
CA PRO A 105 -11.51 -24.62 3.71
C PRO A 105 -11.06 -24.45 2.26
N GLY A 106 -9.84 -23.98 2.06
CA GLY A 106 -9.28 -23.66 0.74
C GLY A 106 -9.70 -22.33 0.16
N GLN A 107 -10.41 -21.49 0.93
CA GLN A 107 -10.85 -20.17 0.49
C GLN A 107 -10.42 -19.10 1.48
N ILE A 108 -10.16 -17.90 0.99
CA ILE A 108 -10.01 -16.68 1.79
C ILE A 108 -11.03 -15.66 1.31
N ILE A 109 -11.90 -15.23 2.22
CA ILE A 109 -13.03 -14.36 1.97
C ILE A 109 -12.81 -13.04 2.70
N ARG A 110 -12.78 -11.92 1.99
CA ARG A 110 -12.66 -10.58 2.59
C ARG A 110 -14.01 -9.95 2.90
N ASN A 111 -15.03 -10.30 2.12
CA ASN A 111 -16.37 -9.74 2.27
C ASN A 111 -17.40 -10.87 2.43
N ASN A 112 -17.98 -10.97 3.62
CA ASN A 112 -18.96 -12.00 3.95
C ASN A 112 -20.30 -11.88 3.18
N LYS A 113 -20.49 -10.82 2.42
CA LYS A 113 -21.68 -10.65 1.54
C LYS A 113 -21.42 -11.16 0.13
N SER A 114 -20.22 -10.97 -0.42
CA SER A 114 -19.89 -11.43 -1.78
C SER A 114 -19.38 -12.88 -1.81
N LEU A 115 -18.79 -13.37 -0.73
CA LEU A 115 -18.15 -14.69 -0.62
C LEU A 115 -17.16 -14.98 -1.77
N GLU A 116 -16.54 -13.94 -2.33
CA GLU A 116 -15.52 -14.07 -3.35
C GLU A 116 -14.28 -14.75 -2.76
N ASN A 117 -13.82 -15.82 -3.41
CA ASN A 117 -12.61 -16.52 -3.00
C ASN A 117 -11.36 -15.80 -3.52
N LEU A 118 -10.67 -15.09 -2.66
CA LEU A 118 -9.44 -14.37 -3.00
C LEU A 118 -8.21 -15.28 -3.14
N TYR A 119 -8.31 -16.55 -2.72
CA TYR A 119 -7.21 -17.51 -2.74
C TYR A 119 -7.17 -18.34 -4.03
N SER A 120 -8.10 -18.11 -4.96
CA SER A 120 -8.13 -18.81 -6.25
C SER A 120 -6.99 -18.34 -7.15
N ASP A 121 -6.26 -19.30 -7.74
CA ASP A 121 -5.20 -19.05 -8.72
C ASP A 121 -4.11 -18.07 -8.25
N VAL A 122 -3.81 -18.13 -6.95
CA VAL A 122 -2.76 -17.32 -6.31
C VAL A 122 -1.41 -18.02 -6.39
N LYS A 123 -0.40 -17.32 -6.90
CA LYS A 123 0.99 -17.72 -6.85
C LYS A 123 1.68 -16.99 -5.69
N ILE A 124 2.03 -17.72 -4.63
CA ILE A 124 2.81 -17.20 -3.50
C ILE A 124 4.29 -17.47 -3.79
N ASP A 125 5.08 -16.41 -3.91
CA ASP A 125 6.51 -16.54 -4.22
C ASP A 125 7.34 -16.87 -2.98
N TYR A 126 6.98 -16.27 -1.82
CA TYR A 126 7.67 -16.53 -0.56
C TYR A 126 6.71 -16.62 0.61
N LYS A 127 6.91 -17.64 1.46
CA LYS A 127 6.28 -17.67 2.78
C LYS A 127 7.03 -16.76 3.74
N LEU A 128 6.28 -16.04 4.57
CA LEU A 128 6.82 -15.01 5.46
C LEU A 128 7.90 -15.54 6.42
N ASP A 129 7.74 -16.77 6.93
CA ASP A 129 8.67 -17.43 7.86
C ASP A 129 9.98 -17.86 7.18
N GLN A 130 9.99 -17.97 5.85
CA GLN A 130 11.15 -18.40 5.08
C GLN A 130 12.13 -17.27 4.76
N ILE A 131 11.68 -16.01 4.85
CA ILE A 131 12.49 -14.85 4.50
C ILE A 131 12.58 -13.85 5.66
N SER A 132 13.64 -13.06 5.63
CA SER A 132 13.92 -12.01 6.60
C SER A 132 13.75 -10.62 5.98
N PRO A 133 13.75 -9.53 6.77
CA PRO A 133 13.83 -8.18 6.24
C PRO A 133 15.02 -7.93 5.30
N LEU A 134 16.15 -8.59 5.54
CA LEU A 134 17.31 -8.50 4.65
C LEU A 134 17.08 -9.25 3.33
N ASP A 135 16.38 -10.38 3.37
CA ASP A 135 15.96 -11.07 2.15
C ASP A 135 14.98 -10.22 1.34
N LEU A 136 14.01 -9.56 1.99
CA LEU A 136 13.14 -8.58 1.33
C LEU A 136 13.94 -7.48 0.63
N LYS A 137 14.95 -6.92 1.31
CA LYS A 137 15.85 -5.93 0.70
C LYS A 137 16.53 -6.48 -0.56
N ASN A 138 17.02 -7.71 -0.52
CA ASN A 138 17.63 -8.35 -1.69
C ASN A 138 16.62 -8.58 -2.82
N ILE A 139 15.40 -9.02 -2.49
CA ILE A 139 14.30 -9.19 -3.46
C ILE A 139 14.02 -7.86 -4.18
N LEU A 140 13.85 -6.77 -3.43
CA LEU A 140 13.52 -5.45 -3.97
C LEU A 140 14.69 -4.82 -4.76
N LEU A 141 15.93 -5.19 -4.45
CA LEU A 141 17.11 -4.79 -5.21
C LEU A 141 17.41 -5.67 -6.44
N GLY A 142 16.59 -6.69 -6.71
CA GLY A 142 16.80 -7.62 -7.82
C GLY A 142 17.99 -8.55 -7.63
N LYS A 143 18.41 -8.82 -6.37
CA LYS A 143 19.58 -9.65 -6.03
C LYS A 143 19.15 -11.09 -5.78
N SER A 144 19.13 -11.91 -6.83
CA SER A 144 18.80 -13.34 -6.74
C SER A 144 19.95 -14.17 -6.14
N ASN A 145 19.60 -15.29 -5.54
CA ASN A 145 20.52 -16.33 -5.07
C ASN A 145 19.74 -17.67 -4.97
N GLU A 146 20.40 -18.75 -4.47
CA GLU A 146 19.76 -20.07 -4.35
C GLU A 146 18.47 -20.06 -3.53
N LYS A 147 18.37 -19.21 -2.50
CA LYS A 147 17.16 -19.03 -1.67
C LYS A 147 16.14 -18.08 -2.31
N LEU A 148 16.61 -17.05 -2.98
CA LEU A 148 15.80 -15.97 -3.53
C LEU A 148 15.79 -16.07 -5.06
N SER A 149 14.96 -16.98 -5.59
CA SER A 149 14.86 -17.22 -7.03
C SER A 149 13.97 -16.22 -7.77
N VAL A 150 13.00 -15.62 -7.07
CA VAL A 150 12.10 -14.58 -7.59
C VAL A 150 12.50 -13.24 -6.98
N VAL A 151 12.87 -12.29 -7.80
CA VAL A 151 13.29 -10.96 -7.37
C VAL A 151 12.66 -9.90 -8.27
N LEU A 152 12.61 -8.66 -7.81
CA LEU A 152 12.05 -7.56 -8.58
C LEU A 152 12.87 -7.34 -9.86
N ASP A 153 12.28 -7.74 -10.96
CA ASP A 153 12.80 -7.54 -12.31
C ASP A 153 12.19 -6.27 -12.90
N SER A 154 12.77 -5.15 -12.52
CA SER A 154 12.38 -3.82 -12.97
C SER A 154 13.61 -2.93 -13.18
N ASP A 155 13.46 -1.87 -13.94
CA ASP A 155 14.47 -0.86 -14.17
C ASP A 155 13.93 0.58 -14.01
N ASP A 156 14.72 1.57 -14.42
CA ASP A 156 14.40 3.00 -14.31
C ASP A 156 13.38 3.51 -15.34
N SER A 157 12.79 2.62 -16.13
CA SER A 157 11.63 2.87 -17.00
C SER A 157 10.33 2.27 -16.45
N ASP A 158 10.39 1.42 -15.40
CA ASP A 158 9.24 0.78 -14.80
C ASP A 158 8.69 1.57 -13.60
N ASN A 159 7.36 1.64 -13.48
CA ASN A 159 6.74 2.01 -12.22
C ASN A 159 6.62 0.78 -11.31
N VAL A 160 6.86 0.98 -10.02
CA VAL A 160 6.75 -0.07 -9.00
C VAL A 160 5.66 0.29 -8.00
N LEU A 161 4.73 -0.64 -7.78
CA LEU A 161 3.72 -0.58 -6.72
C LEU A 161 4.14 -1.48 -5.56
N LEU A 162 4.23 -0.92 -4.35
CA LEU A 162 4.48 -1.67 -3.12
C LEU A 162 3.23 -1.65 -2.24
N LEU A 163 2.63 -2.82 -2.01
CA LEU A 163 1.45 -3.00 -1.19
C LEU A 163 1.82 -3.76 0.09
N TRP A 164 1.57 -3.15 1.23
CA TRP A 164 1.94 -3.67 2.54
C TRP A 164 0.73 -3.73 3.47
N SER A 165 0.50 -4.87 4.12
CA SER A 165 -0.48 -5.00 5.20
C SER A 165 0.09 -5.78 6.37
N GLY A 166 -0.02 -5.22 7.59
CA GLY A 166 0.52 -5.85 8.79
C GLY A 166 0.37 -4.99 10.04
N HIS A 167 1.11 -5.37 11.07
CA HIS A 167 1.20 -4.58 12.29
C HIS A 167 2.27 -3.51 12.21
N GLY A 168 2.10 -2.44 13.01
CA GLY A 168 3.08 -1.37 13.16
C GLY A 168 3.10 -0.82 14.57
N ALA A 169 4.22 -0.22 14.92
CA ALA A 169 4.45 0.51 16.16
C ALA A 169 5.21 1.81 15.84
N PRO A 170 5.30 2.78 16.76
CA PRO A 170 6.03 4.01 16.51
C PRO A 170 7.45 3.75 15.98
N GLY A 171 7.71 4.25 14.76
CA GLY A 171 9.00 4.12 14.06
C GLY A 171 9.28 2.77 13.41
N THR A 172 8.36 1.79 13.47
CA THR A 172 8.61 0.45 12.95
C THR A 172 7.37 -0.20 12.32
N LEU A 173 7.59 -1.03 11.28
CA LEU A 173 6.65 -2.06 10.83
C LEU A 173 7.09 -3.41 11.41
N LEU A 174 6.13 -4.23 11.83
CA LEU A 174 6.44 -5.55 12.35
C LEU A 174 6.57 -6.55 11.21
N TRP A 175 7.60 -7.39 11.30
CA TRP A 175 7.85 -8.48 10.38
C TRP A 175 7.71 -9.80 11.13
N ASP A 176 6.67 -10.53 10.84
CA ASP A 176 6.23 -11.76 11.52
C ASP A 176 5.92 -11.61 13.04
N GLU A 177 5.52 -12.69 13.68
CA GLU A 177 5.20 -12.73 15.11
C GLU A 177 6.46 -12.87 16.00
N ASN A 178 7.63 -13.10 15.41
CA ASN A 178 8.90 -13.28 16.14
C ASN A 178 9.57 -11.95 16.49
N GLN A 179 8.82 -10.85 16.47
CA GLN A 179 9.26 -9.49 16.85
C GLN A 179 10.40 -8.93 15.98
N LYS A 180 10.65 -9.49 14.80
CA LYS A 180 11.50 -8.80 13.83
C LYS A 180 10.79 -7.52 13.39
N THR A 181 11.54 -6.47 13.19
CA THR A 181 11.01 -5.16 12.82
C THR A 181 11.74 -4.59 11.63
N ILE A 182 11.03 -3.78 10.88
CA ILE A 182 11.57 -2.94 9.82
C ILE A 182 11.42 -1.49 10.29
N THR A 183 12.54 -0.84 10.55
CA THR A 183 12.54 0.57 11.00
C THR A 183 12.33 1.53 9.85
N GLY A 184 11.90 2.76 10.16
CA GLY A 184 11.80 3.81 9.15
C GLY A 184 13.15 4.12 8.48
N ASP A 185 14.26 4.06 9.23
CA ASP A 185 15.59 4.26 8.67
C ASP A 185 15.97 3.14 7.69
N PHE A 186 15.66 1.87 8.03
CA PHE A 186 15.85 0.74 7.11
C PHE A 186 15.04 0.93 5.80
N MET A 187 13.79 1.36 5.89
CA MET A 187 12.95 1.61 4.70
C MET A 187 13.50 2.76 3.86
N SER A 188 13.96 3.84 4.51
CA SER A 188 14.58 4.97 3.82
C SER A 188 15.85 4.55 3.07
N ASP A 189 16.73 3.80 3.73
CA ASP A 189 17.96 3.29 3.11
C ASP A 189 17.63 2.36 1.93
N LEU A 190 16.68 1.47 2.11
CA LEU A 190 16.23 0.53 1.07
C LEU A 190 15.73 1.29 -0.18
N PHE A 191 14.84 2.26 -0.02
CA PHE A 191 14.30 3.00 -1.16
C PHE A 191 15.35 3.88 -1.84
N ASN A 192 16.28 4.45 -1.10
CA ASN A 192 17.44 5.16 -1.68
C ASN A 192 18.34 4.21 -2.48
N GLU A 193 18.60 3.00 -1.96
CA GLU A 193 19.37 1.99 -2.70
C GLU A 193 18.65 1.50 -3.95
N MET A 194 17.33 1.30 -3.89
CA MET A 194 16.50 0.96 -5.06
C MET A 194 16.60 2.04 -6.13
N TYR A 195 16.48 3.32 -5.76
CA TYR A 195 16.63 4.44 -6.68
C TYR A 195 18.02 4.50 -7.30
N ALA A 196 19.06 4.39 -6.48
CA ALA A 196 20.44 4.42 -6.93
C ALA A 196 20.79 3.23 -7.87
N ALA A 197 20.11 2.10 -7.67
CA ALA A 197 20.24 0.90 -8.53
C ALA A 197 19.34 0.95 -9.78
N GLY A 198 18.58 2.03 -9.99
CA GLY A 198 17.67 2.18 -11.11
C GLY A 198 16.53 1.16 -11.10
N LYS A 199 15.98 0.84 -9.92
CA LYS A 199 14.93 -0.18 -9.75
C LYS A 199 13.51 0.34 -9.96
N TYR A 200 13.35 1.61 -10.18
CA TYR A 200 12.04 2.19 -10.52
C TYR A 200 12.20 3.56 -11.19
N ARG A 201 11.27 3.85 -12.08
CA ARG A 201 10.98 5.19 -12.58
C ARG A 201 10.27 6.00 -11.51
N LYS A 202 9.18 5.46 -10.99
CA LYS A 202 8.44 5.95 -9.81
C LYS A 202 8.04 4.77 -8.94
N LEU A 203 8.08 4.95 -7.62
CA LEU A 203 7.60 3.98 -6.65
C LEU A 203 6.41 4.55 -5.87
N PHE A 204 5.27 3.87 -5.93
CA PHE A 204 4.11 4.17 -5.10
C PHE A 204 3.95 3.09 -4.04
N GLY A 205 4.16 3.44 -2.77
CA GLY A 205 3.99 2.54 -1.64
C GLY A 205 2.69 2.82 -0.89
N ILE A 206 1.91 1.77 -0.63
CA ILE A 206 0.65 1.82 0.12
C ILE A 206 0.82 0.91 1.34
N ILE A 207 0.72 1.50 2.55
CA ILE A 207 1.06 0.83 3.80
C ILE A 207 -0.15 0.82 4.74
N GLU A 208 -0.76 -0.35 4.91
CA GLU A 208 -1.78 -0.64 5.93
C GLU A 208 -1.10 -1.14 7.20
N ALA A 209 -0.83 -0.24 8.13
CA ALA A 209 -0.33 -0.57 9.47
C ALA A 209 -0.56 0.57 10.47
N CYS A 210 -0.63 0.21 11.75
CA CYS A 210 -0.63 1.19 12.83
C CYS A 210 0.67 2.02 12.78
N TYR A 211 0.58 3.33 13.05
CA TYR A 211 1.74 4.25 13.09
C TYR A 211 2.58 4.25 11.79
N ALA A 212 2.03 3.78 10.68
CA ALA A 212 2.78 3.68 9.41
C ALA A 212 3.39 5.01 8.97
N GLY A 213 2.72 6.11 9.27
CA GLY A 213 3.25 7.46 9.02
C GLY A 213 4.58 7.73 9.69
N SER A 214 4.87 7.11 10.85
CA SER A 214 6.15 7.28 11.55
C SER A 214 7.33 6.64 10.81
N VAL A 215 7.06 5.59 10.03
CA VAL A 215 8.04 4.96 9.13
C VAL A 215 8.16 5.76 7.83
N ALA A 216 7.03 6.14 7.23
CA ALA A 216 7.00 6.88 5.98
C ALA A 216 7.66 8.27 6.09
N ALA A 217 7.56 8.93 7.24
CA ALA A 217 8.22 10.22 7.49
C ALA A 217 9.75 10.16 7.40
N LYS A 218 10.35 8.99 7.62
CA LYS A 218 11.80 8.78 7.48
C LYS A 218 12.26 8.72 6.01
N CYS A 219 11.34 8.46 5.10
CA CYS A 219 11.62 8.36 3.67
C CYS A 219 11.59 9.73 2.96
N LYS A 220 11.58 10.85 3.73
CA LYS A 220 11.57 12.19 3.17
C LYS A 220 12.78 12.45 2.28
N GLY A 221 12.52 12.92 1.06
CA GLY A 221 13.57 13.26 0.09
C GLY A 221 14.06 12.08 -0.75
N VAL A 222 13.57 10.87 -0.55
CA VAL A 222 13.83 9.74 -1.47
C VAL A 222 13.24 10.07 -2.84
N PRO A 223 14.06 10.08 -3.92
CA PRO A 223 13.58 10.53 -5.22
C PRO A 223 12.50 9.61 -5.79
N ASN A 224 11.50 10.20 -6.44
CA ASN A 224 10.42 9.52 -7.18
C ASN A 224 9.61 8.52 -6.34
N LEU A 225 9.64 8.64 -5.01
CA LEU A 225 8.87 7.84 -4.06
C LEU A 225 7.66 8.61 -3.56
N LEU A 226 6.49 7.97 -3.57
CA LEU A 226 5.30 8.41 -2.83
C LEU A 226 4.86 7.30 -1.88
N LEU A 227 4.53 7.66 -0.64
CA LEU A 227 3.95 6.73 0.32
C LEU A 227 2.57 7.21 0.76
N MET A 228 1.58 6.32 0.71
CA MET A 228 0.25 6.51 1.29
C MET A 228 0.08 5.54 2.45
N THR A 229 -0.26 6.05 3.62
CA THR A 229 -0.37 5.24 4.84
C THR A 229 -1.78 5.28 5.41
N ALA A 230 -2.24 4.16 5.97
CA ALA A 230 -3.54 4.01 6.61
C ALA A 230 -3.71 4.87 7.86
N ALA A 231 -2.60 5.19 8.51
CA ALA A 231 -2.56 5.97 9.76
C ALA A 231 -1.34 6.90 9.75
N ASN A 232 -1.46 8.03 10.44
CA ASN A 232 -0.35 8.96 10.62
C ASN A 232 0.68 8.42 11.65
N ASP A 233 1.61 9.26 12.06
CA ASP A 233 2.71 8.92 12.98
C ASP A 233 2.30 8.74 14.45
N LYS A 234 1.03 9.04 14.81
CA LYS A 234 0.55 9.11 16.20
C LYS A 234 -0.62 8.21 16.51
N GLU A 235 -1.11 7.42 15.54
CA GLU A 235 -2.34 6.66 15.70
C GLU A 235 -2.26 5.24 15.13
N THR A 236 -3.25 4.43 15.51
CA THR A 236 -3.42 3.08 15.00
C THR A 236 -4.39 3.07 13.83
N SER A 237 -4.12 2.26 12.81
CA SER A 237 -5.13 1.89 11.80
C SER A 237 -6.20 0.96 12.39
N LYS A 238 -7.31 0.74 11.68
CA LYS A 238 -8.48 0.05 12.22
C LYS A 238 -8.85 -1.18 11.39
N ALA A 239 -9.03 -2.29 12.12
CA ALA A 239 -9.68 -3.47 11.57
C ALA A 239 -11.17 -3.18 11.32
N GLU A 240 -11.73 -3.78 10.27
CA GLU A 240 -13.13 -3.63 9.89
C GLU A 240 -13.71 -4.96 9.39
N LEU A 241 -15.05 -5.03 9.25
CA LEU A 241 -15.79 -6.24 8.88
C LEU A 241 -15.55 -7.42 9.83
N TYR A 242 -15.89 -7.22 11.12
CA TYR A 242 -15.98 -8.38 12.02
C TYR A 242 -17.02 -9.37 11.51
N ALA A 243 -16.64 -10.60 11.29
CA ALA A 243 -17.51 -11.66 10.80
C ALA A 243 -17.73 -12.74 11.88
N PRO A 244 -18.94 -12.86 12.46
CA PRO A 244 -19.19 -13.81 13.56
C PRO A 244 -18.87 -15.26 13.22
N LEU A 245 -19.10 -15.69 11.96
CA LEU A 245 -18.80 -17.06 11.52
C LEU A 245 -17.28 -17.36 11.51
N TRP A 246 -16.45 -16.37 11.19
CA TRP A 246 -14.97 -16.46 11.26
C TRP A 246 -14.45 -16.15 12.65
N ASN A 247 -15.25 -15.50 13.50
CA ASN A 247 -14.82 -14.98 14.78
C ASN A 247 -13.56 -14.10 14.71
N THR A 248 -13.43 -13.33 13.63
CA THR A 248 -12.33 -12.40 13.39
C THR A 248 -12.74 -11.28 12.42
N TYR A 249 -11.86 -10.30 12.24
CA TYR A 249 -12.01 -9.25 11.23
C TYR A 249 -11.50 -9.73 9.88
N LEU A 250 -12.25 -9.46 8.81
CA LEU A 250 -11.91 -9.90 7.45
C LEU A 250 -11.12 -8.88 6.66
N SER A 251 -11.07 -7.61 7.08
CA SER A 251 -10.36 -6.53 6.37
C SER A 251 -9.94 -5.42 7.33
N ASN A 252 -9.22 -4.43 6.81
CA ASN A 252 -8.93 -3.16 7.46
C ASN A 252 -9.67 -2.02 6.78
N SER A 253 -10.00 -0.96 7.54
CA SER A 253 -10.85 0.15 7.08
C SER A 253 -10.22 0.90 5.90
N PHE A 254 -8.91 1.17 5.95
CA PHE A 254 -8.20 1.83 4.86
C PHE A 254 -8.20 0.99 3.58
N THR A 255 -7.88 -0.30 3.68
CA THR A 255 -7.87 -1.20 2.50
C THR A 255 -9.26 -1.34 1.90
N MET A 256 -10.31 -1.39 2.75
CA MET A 256 -11.69 -1.39 2.25
C MET A 256 -12.01 -0.12 1.48
N ALA A 257 -11.69 1.04 2.04
CA ALA A 257 -11.93 2.34 1.42
C ALA A 257 -11.17 2.48 0.09
N MET A 258 -9.90 2.04 0.08
CA MET A 258 -9.05 2.05 -1.12
C MET A 258 -9.64 1.18 -2.24
N LEU A 259 -9.95 -0.08 -1.95
CA LEU A 259 -10.48 -1.02 -2.95
C LEU A 259 -11.89 -0.62 -3.42
N GLU A 260 -12.73 -0.07 -2.55
CA GLU A 260 -14.02 0.48 -2.95
C GLU A 260 -13.86 1.65 -3.93
N THR A 261 -12.88 2.53 -3.70
CA THR A 261 -12.58 3.63 -4.61
C THR A 261 -12.04 3.10 -5.95
N LEU A 262 -11.06 2.18 -5.91
CA LEU A 262 -10.50 1.56 -7.10
C LEU A 262 -11.58 0.85 -7.95
N GLN A 263 -12.48 0.09 -7.34
CA GLN A 263 -13.52 -0.68 -8.03
C GLN A 263 -14.72 0.18 -8.52
N GLY A 264 -14.87 1.37 -7.99
CA GLY A 264 -15.96 2.29 -8.34
C GLY A 264 -15.64 3.30 -9.44
N GLU A 265 -14.36 3.49 -9.75
CA GLU A 265 -13.89 4.55 -10.63
C GLU A 265 -13.19 4.00 -11.88
N ASN A 266 -13.15 4.85 -12.92
CA ASN A 266 -12.33 4.57 -14.08
C ASN A 266 -10.87 4.90 -13.78
N TYR A 267 -10.00 3.92 -13.73
CA TYR A 267 -8.56 4.09 -13.45
C TYR A 267 -7.89 5.15 -14.33
N TYR A 268 -8.31 5.28 -15.59
CA TYR A 268 -7.70 6.25 -16.53
C TYR A 268 -8.01 7.71 -16.17
N ASP A 269 -9.09 7.94 -15.45
CA ASP A 269 -9.53 9.28 -15.05
C ASP A 269 -9.24 9.56 -13.56
N LEU A 270 -8.83 8.56 -12.79
CA LEU A 270 -8.58 8.65 -11.37
C LEU A 270 -7.15 9.11 -11.10
N SER A 271 -6.97 10.37 -10.68
CA SER A 271 -5.67 10.85 -10.23
C SER A 271 -5.29 10.27 -8.85
N ILE A 272 -4.01 10.24 -8.52
CA ILE A 272 -3.55 9.84 -7.17
C ILE A 272 -4.14 10.76 -6.09
N ARG A 273 -4.32 12.04 -6.40
CA ARG A 273 -5.00 12.97 -5.49
C ARG A 273 -6.44 12.57 -5.21
N ASP A 274 -7.19 12.18 -6.24
CA ASP A 274 -8.60 11.81 -6.09
C ASP A 274 -8.71 10.46 -5.38
N LEU A 275 -7.85 9.49 -5.71
CA LEU A 275 -7.71 8.24 -4.96
C LEU A 275 -7.46 8.52 -3.47
N TYR A 276 -6.54 9.43 -3.14
CA TYR A 276 -6.28 9.83 -1.76
C TYR A 276 -7.52 10.44 -1.10
N SER A 277 -8.15 11.43 -1.75
CA SER A 277 -9.30 12.15 -1.19
C SER A 277 -10.46 11.21 -0.88
N ASP A 278 -10.78 10.32 -1.79
CA ASP A 278 -11.88 9.36 -1.64
C ASP A 278 -11.57 8.30 -0.59
N THR A 279 -10.36 7.73 -0.64
CA THR A 279 -9.89 6.78 0.39
C THR A 279 -9.90 7.42 1.77
N PHE A 280 -9.39 8.65 1.90
CA PHE A 280 -9.40 9.39 3.15
C PHE A 280 -10.82 9.61 3.67
N SER A 281 -11.76 10.00 2.80
CA SER A 281 -13.14 10.26 3.19
C SER A 281 -13.90 9.03 3.67
N LYS A 282 -13.55 7.85 3.16
CA LYS A 282 -14.19 6.57 3.46
C LYS A 282 -13.52 5.82 4.61
N THR A 283 -12.23 6.08 4.88
CA THR A 283 -11.47 5.39 5.95
C THR A 283 -12.00 5.81 7.33
N MET A 284 -12.32 4.84 8.16
CA MET A 284 -12.86 5.08 9.49
C MET A 284 -11.80 4.93 10.58
N GLY A 285 -11.73 5.93 11.46
CA GLY A 285 -10.99 5.84 12.73
C GLY A 285 -9.46 5.97 12.63
N SER A 286 -8.93 6.31 11.45
CA SER A 286 -7.53 6.73 11.25
C SER A 286 -7.44 7.75 10.11
N HIS A 287 -6.30 8.45 10.02
CA HIS A 287 -6.08 9.49 9.03
C HIS A 287 -5.10 9.03 7.97
N VAL A 288 -5.63 8.71 6.80
CA VAL A 288 -4.80 8.43 5.61
C VAL A 288 -3.89 9.61 5.36
N THR A 289 -2.62 9.35 5.11
CA THR A 289 -1.64 10.42 4.95
C THR A 289 -0.67 10.11 3.81
N LEU A 290 -0.36 11.13 3.00
CA LEU A 290 0.66 11.06 1.95
C LEU A 290 2.00 11.59 2.48
N TYR A 291 3.08 10.92 2.09
CA TYR A 291 4.45 11.31 2.42
C TYR A 291 5.28 11.40 1.15
N ASN A 292 6.22 12.33 1.16
CA ASN A 292 7.22 12.52 0.11
C ASN A 292 6.68 13.05 -1.24
N MET A 293 5.54 13.74 -1.24
CA MET A 293 4.92 14.33 -2.43
C MET A 293 5.89 15.24 -3.21
N GLU A 294 6.73 16.01 -2.50
CA GLU A 294 7.69 16.96 -3.10
C GLU A 294 8.73 16.28 -3.99
N SER A 295 9.04 15.02 -3.72
CA SER A 295 10.04 14.23 -4.47
C SER A 295 9.42 13.31 -5.51
N PHE A 296 8.10 13.20 -5.56
CA PHE A 296 7.40 12.27 -6.44
C PHE A 296 6.95 12.91 -7.76
N GLY A 297 6.52 14.17 -7.72
CA GLY A 297 5.93 14.86 -8.84
C GLY A 297 4.47 15.25 -8.61
N ASN A 298 3.82 15.72 -9.65
CA ASN A 298 2.48 16.30 -9.57
C ASN A 298 1.40 15.21 -9.39
N VAL A 299 0.81 15.11 -8.20
CA VAL A 299 -0.21 14.09 -7.88
C VAL A 299 -1.55 14.30 -8.58
N PHE A 300 -1.81 15.46 -9.20
CA PHE A 300 -2.98 15.71 -10.04
C PHE A 300 -2.84 15.08 -11.43
N PHE A 301 -1.61 14.96 -11.93
CA PHE A 301 -1.31 14.44 -13.26
C PHE A 301 -0.63 13.07 -13.22
N ASN A 302 -0.52 12.45 -12.04
CA ASN A 302 -0.16 11.06 -11.90
C ASN A 302 -1.43 10.25 -11.67
N TYR A 303 -1.72 9.34 -12.57
CA TYR A 303 -2.96 8.58 -12.57
C TYR A 303 -2.78 7.18 -12.01
N VAL A 304 -3.85 6.66 -11.44
CA VAL A 304 -3.86 5.35 -10.78
C VAL A 304 -3.53 4.22 -11.76
N PHE A 305 -3.97 4.31 -13.02
CA PHE A 305 -3.66 3.30 -14.03
C PHE A 305 -2.15 3.09 -14.25
N GLU A 306 -1.33 4.12 -14.05
CA GLU A 306 0.13 4.03 -14.16
C GLU A 306 0.75 3.03 -13.16
N TYR A 307 0.01 2.57 -12.17
CA TYR A 307 0.45 1.64 -11.13
C TYR A 307 -0.42 0.39 -11.01
N PHE A 308 -1.70 0.49 -11.32
CA PHE A 308 -2.69 -0.57 -11.10
C PHE A 308 -3.15 -1.26 -12.40
N CYS A 309 -2.73 -0.81 -13.57
CA CYS A 309 -3.03 -1.45 -14.84
C CYS A 309 -1.73 -1.86 -15.56
N LYS A 310 -1.79 -2.98 -16.26
CA LYS A 310 -0.68 -3.39 -17.15
C LYS A 310 -0.87 -2.74 -18.52
N PHE A 311 0.21 -2.25 -19.09
CA PHE A 311 0.25 -1.69 -20.45
C PHE A 311 0.47 -2.78 -21.49
#